data_fe6173a01eee5e9d432de5339a54f745
#
_entry.id   fe6173a01eee5e9d432de5339a54f745
#
_cell.length_a   1.000
_cell.length_b   1.000
_cell.length_c   1.000
_cell.angle_alpha   90.00
_cell.angle_beta   90.00
_cell.angle_gamma   90.00
#
_symmetry.space_group_name_H-M   'P 1'
#
loop_
_entity.id
_entity.type
_entity.pdbx_description
1 polymer ?
#
loop_
_entity_poly.entity_id
_entity_poly.type
_entity_poly.pdbx_seq_one_letter_code
_entity_poly.pdbx_strand_id
1 'polypeptide(L)'
;MIDILPGGNGNIARAIAIATAHPLGVGDAMYRWATKAGTSDTVAFGCYYKTTVEKIGYYNETLKANEDYEFNARLRGLGLKIWINPEIRAVYYSRATLRSLSRQYFLYGFWKVRMLRMFPKTIRWRQALPPLFVLGNLMLLLLSVFWFPAIWFFIALIFVYLLFLTIGSVKPAMRQKNLALIFGIPIAISTMHFSWGSGFLVSLLRK
;
A
#
# COMPACT_ATOMS: atom_id res chain seq x y z
N MET A 1 17.03 -4.42 -0.54
CA MET A 1 16.22 -3.26 -0.07
C MET A 1 15.82 -2.42 -1.27
N ILE A 2 14.65 -1.77 -1.23
CA ILE A 2 14.22 -0.87 -2.30
C ILE A 2 14.46 0.56 -1.87
N ASP A 3 15.37 1.26 -2.57
CA ASP A 3 15.61 2.68 -2.38
C ASP A 3 14.54 3.45 -3.18
N ILE A 4 13.59 4.07 -2.47
CA ILE A 4 12.48 4.78 -3.10
C ILE A 4 12.86 6.24 -3.31
N LEU A 5 12.98 6.62 -4.57
CA LEU A 5 13.30 7.98 -4.99
C LEU A 5 12.04 8.70 -5.52
N PRO A 6 12.01 10.05 -5.42
CA PRO A 6 10.94 10.82 -6.05
C PRO A 6 10.93 10.65 -7.56
N GLY A 7 9.78 10.35 -8.16
CA GLY A 7 9.62 10.25 -9.62
C GLY A 7 9.44 11.59 -10.32
N GLY A 8 9.68 12.70 -9.62
CA GLY A 8 9.57 14.05 -10.13
C GLY A 8 10.09 15.07 -9.12
N ASN A 9 10.03 16.34 -9.50
CA ASN A 9 10.49 17.45 -8.67
C ASN A 9 9.40 17.97 -7.73
N GLY A 10 9.84 18.63 -6.64
CA GLY A 10 8.96 19.33 -5.70
C GLY A 10 8.53 18.50 -4.49
N ASN A 11 7.81 19.17 -3.59
CA ASN A 11 7.46 18.61 -2.27
C ASN A 11 6.47 17.45 -2.35
N ILE A 12 5.56 17.46 -3.32
CA ILE A 12 4.57 16.38 -3.49
C ILE A 12 5.26 15.08 -3.94
N ALA A 13 6.18 15.14 -4.91
CA ALA A 13 6.91 13.96 -5.35
C ALA A 13 7.78 13.37 -4.22
N ARG A 14 8.44 14.24 -3.43
CA ARG A 14 9.19 13.82 -2.23
C ARG A 14 8.28 13.21 -1.17
N ALA A 15 7.13 13.82 -0.90
CA ALA A 15 6.14 13.29 0.05
C ALA A 15 5.63 11.90 -0.38
N ILE A 16 5.36 11.69 -1.67
CA ILE A 16 4.95 10.39 -2.22
C ILE A 16 6.05 9.34 -2.03
N ALA A 17 7.31 9.68 -2.31
CA ALA A 17 8.42 8.76 -2.12
C ALA A 17 8.52 8.30 -0.66
N ILE A 18 8.41 9.23 0.30
CA ILE A 18 8.44 8.92 1.72
C ILE A 18 7.20 8.09 2.11
N ALA A 19 6.00 8.51 1.70
CA ALA A 19 4.74 7.84 2.02
C ALA A 19 4.73 6.37 1.57
N THR A 20 5.28 6.08 0.39
CA THR A 20 5.34 4.72 -0.17
C THR A 20 6.33 3.78 0.53
N ALA A 21 7.19 4.30 1.42
CA ALA A 21 8.05 3.53 2.31
C ALA A 21 7.62 3.62 3.79
N HIS A 22 6.69 4.54 4.12
CA HIS A 22 6.34 4.81 5.51
C HIS A 22 5.45 3.71 6.11
N PRO A 23 5.71 3.25 7.36
CA PRO A 23 4.89 2.21 7.99
C PRO A 23 3.40 2.55 8.04
N LEU A 24 3.03 3.82 8.28
CA LEU A 24 1.63 4.27 8.24
C LEU A 24 1.01 4.18 6.84
N GLY A 25 1.82 4.21 5.76
CA GLY A 25 1.34 4.10 4.38
C GLY A 25 1.23 2.67 3.86
N VAL A 26 2.17 1.79 4.27
CA VAL A 26 2.30 0.43 3.72
C VAL A 26 2.28 -0.68 4.78
N GLY A 27 2.13 -0.31 6.05
CA GLY A 27 2.08 -1.25 7.16
C GLY A 27 3.36 -2.07 7.32
N ASP A 28 3.20 -3.38 7.56
CA ASP A 28 4.28 -4.34 7.74
C ASP A 28 4.85 -4.89 6.40
N ALA A 29 4.84 -4.11 5.32
CA ALA A 29 5.44 -4.47 4.04
C ALA A 29 6.97 -4.45 4.14
N MET A 30 7.56 -5.45 4.79
CA MET A 30 8.97 -5.51 5.18
C MET A 30 9.94 -5.28 4.01
N TYR A 31 9.61 -5.74 2.80
CA TYR A 31 10.46 -5.54 1.62
C TYR A 31 10.73 -4.07 1.26
N ARG A 32 9.97 -3.12 1.85
CA ARG A 32 10.12 -1.68 1.63
C ARG A 32 10.99 -0.98 2.67
N TRP A 33 11.16 -1.56 3.86
CA TRP A 33 11.85 -0.88 4.96
C TRP A 33 12.67 -1.80 5.88
N ALA A 34 12.74 -3.11 5.60
CA ALA A 34 13.53 -4.04 6.41
C ALA A 34 15.01 -3.65 6.40
N THR A 35 15.60 -3.62 7.58
CA THR A 35 17.03 -3.34 7.79
C THR A 35 17.85 -4.59 8.07
N LYS A 36 17.19 -5.74 8.25
CA LYS A 36 17.81 -7.04 8.52
C LYS A 36 17.32 -8.08 7.51
N ALA A 37 18.19 -9.02 7.17
CA ALA A 37 17.83 -10.16 6.34
C ALA A 37 16.81 -11.05 7.06
N GLY A 38 15.87 -11.63 6.29
CA GLY A 38 14.83 -12.46 6.86
C GLY A 38 13.79 -12.91 5.86
N THR A 39 12.79 -13.67 6.34
CA THR A 39 11.67 -14.13 5.53
C THR A 39 10.62 -13.04 5.36
N SER A 40 9.99 -13.00 4.18
CA SER A 40 8.89 -12.08 3.86
C SER A 40 7.71 -12.83 3.24
N ASP A 41 6.54 -12.19 3.27
CA ASP A 41 5.36 -12.67 2.55
C ASP A 41 5.42 -12.37 1.05
N THR A 42 6.18 -11.37 0.66
CA THR A 42 6.38 -10.98 -0.73
C THR A 42 7.66 -10.17 -0.88
N VAL A 43 8.11 -10.05 -2.10
CA VAL A 43 9.20 -9.17 -2.54
C VAL A 43 8.83 -8.58 -3.90
N ALA A 44 9.12 -7.31 -4.11
CA ALA A 44 9.13 -6.71 -5.43
C ALA A 44 10.53 -6.89 -6.05
N PHE A 45 10.60 -7.05 -7.38
CA PHE A 45 11.86 -7.30 -8.10
C PHE A 45 12.60 -8.55 -7.60
N GLY A 46 11.84 -9.64 -7.39
CA GLY A 46 12.40 -10.91 -6.91
C GLY A 46 13.35 -11.55 -7.93
N CYS A 47 14.39 -12.20 -7.41
CA CYS A 47 15.27 -13.07 -8.20
C CYS A 47 14.95 -14.51 -7.85
N TYR A 48 14.75 -15.35 -8.87
CA TYR A 48 14.31 -16.73 -8.72
C TYR A 48 15.18 -17.66 -9.58
N TYR A 49 15.39 -18.89 -9.10
CA TYR A 49 15.98 -19.91 -9.95
C TYR A 49 15.05 -20.24 -11.12
N LYS A 50 15.61 -20.37 -12.32
CA LYS A 50 14.86 -20.69 -13.53
C LYS A 50 14.03 -21.98 -13.35
N THR A 51 14.61 -23.01 -12.77
CA THR A 51 13.94 -24.28 -12.45
C THR A 51 12.74 -24.11 -11.52
N THR A 52 12.80 -23.16 -10.58
CA THR A 52 11.68 -22.82 -9.70
C THR A 52 10.54 -22.17 -10.48
N VAL A 53 10.88 -21.20 -11.36
CA VAL A 53 9.89 -20.52 -12.21
C VAL A 53 9.21 -21.51 -13.16
N GLU A 54 9.97 -22.40 -13.79
CA GLU A 54 9.44 -23.43 -14.68
C GLU A 54 8.51 -24.42 -13.95
N LYS A 55 8.86 -24.80 -12.72
CA LYS A 55 8.05 -25.72 -11.90
C LYS A 55 6.74 -25.11 -11.42
N ILE A 56 6.74 -23.81 -11.06
CA ILE A 56 5.58 -23.11 -10.49
C ILE A 56 4.70 -22.53 -11.58
N GLY A 57 5.25 -22.28 -12.76
CA GLY A 57 4.67 -21.51 -13.84
C GLY A 57 5.05 -20.03 -13.71
N TYR A 58 4.95 -19.30 -14.82
CA TYR A 58 5.31 -17.90 -14.94
C TYR A 58 4.31 -16.98 -14.22
N TYR A 59 4.48 -15.67 -14.35
CA TYR A 59 3.52 -14.69 -13.84
C TYR A 59 2.15 -14.88 -14.48
N ASN A 60 1.10 -14.64 -13.69
CA ASN A 60 -0.27 -14.70 -14.18
C ASN A 60 -0.59 -13.42 -14.98
N GLU A 61 -0.59 -13.53 -16.30
CA GLU A 61 -0.81 -12.41 -17.23
C GLU A 61 -2.24 -11.85 -17.18
N THR A 62 -3.18 -12.55 -16.55
CA THR A 62 -4.55 -12.03 -16.36
C THR A 62 -4.61 -10.94 -15.29
N LEU A 63 -3.60 -10.83 -14.44
CA LEU A 63 -3.48 -9.82 -13.41
C LEU A 63 -2.70 -8.61 -13.94
N LYS A 64 -3.33 -7.43 -13.97
CA LYS A 64 -2.66 -6.17 -14.35
C LYS A 64 -1.94 -5.50 -13.17
N ALA A 65 -2.05 -6.04 -11.97
CA ALA A 65 -1.33 -5.66 -10.76
C ALA A 65 -1.42 -6.79 -9.73
N ASN A 66 -0.46 -6.84 -8.78
CA ASN A 66 -0.27 -7.90 -7.80
C ASN A 66 0.15 -9.27 -8.41
N GLU A 67 0.65 -9.29 -9.64
CA GLU A 67 1.20 -10.47 -10.30
C GLU A 67 2.41 -11.04 -9.54
N ASP A 68 3.26 -10.16 -9.00
CA ASP A 68 4.38 -10.50 -8.14
C ASP A 68 3.91 -11.10 -6.80
N TYR A 69 2.89 -10.51 -6.21
CA TYR A 69 2.31 -11.00 -4.95
C TYR A 69 1.63 -12.36 -5.15
N GLU A 70 0.95 -12.56 -6.27
CA GLU A 70 0.32 -13.84 -6.67
C GLU A 70 1.40 -14.92 -6.86
N PHE A 71 2.45 -14.62 -7.61
CA PHE A 71 3.57 -15.53 -7.83
C PHE A 71 4.22 -15.94 -6.51
N ASN A 72 4.48 -14.97 -5.64
CA ASN A 72 5.00 -15.20 -4.31
C ASN A 72 4.04 -16.03 -3.42
N ALA A 73 2.73 -15.93 -3.63
CA ALA A 73 1.74 -16.76 -2.93
C ALA A 73 1.82 -18.22 -3.37
N ARG A 74 2.00 -18.49 -4.68
CA ARG A 74 2.24 -19.85 -5.21
C ARG A 74 3.52 -20.45 -4.66
N LEU A 75 4.63 -19.70 -4.62
CA LEU A 75 5.89 -20.11 -4.01
C LEU A 75 5.71 -20.61 -2.58
N ARG A 76 5.04 -19.80 -1.76
CA ARG A 76 4.78 -20.14 -0.35
C ARG A 76 3.82 -21.32 -0.20
N GLY A 77 2.87 -21.49 -1.12
CA GLY A 77 1.97 -22.65 -1.17
C GLY A 77 2.72 -23.97 -1.36
N LEU A 78 3.89 -23.94 -1.99
CA LEU A 78 4.79 -25.09 -2.14
C LEU A 78 5.80 -25.24 -0.98
N GLY A 79 5.62 -24.48 0.12
CA GLY A 79 6.53 -24.54 1.26
C GLY A 79 7.85 -23.77 1.05
N LEU A 80 8.03 -23.09 -0.08
CA LEU A 80 9.24 -22.31 -0.35
C LEU A 80 9.21 -20.98 0.43
N LYS A 81 10.41 -20.53 0.84
CA LYS A 81 10.58 -19.29 1.59
C LYS A 81 11.04 -18.17 0.67
N ILE A 82 10.45 -16.98 0.86
CA ILE A 82 10.91 -15.75 0.23
C ILE A 82 11.87 -15.07 1.22
N TRP A 83 13.09 -14.80 0.77
CA TRP A 83 14.14 -14.22 1.59
C TRP A 83 14.47 -12.81 1.14
N ILE A 84 14.49 -11.87 2.09
CA ILE A 84 14.95 -10.50 1.85
C ILE A 84 16.39 -10.39 2.37
N ASN A 85 17.29 -9.87 1.53
CA ASN A 85 18.60 -9.40 1.97
C ASN A 85 18.71 -7.90 1.70
N PRO A 86 18.91 -7.04 2.73
CA PRO A 86 19.07 -5.59 2.55
C PRO A 86 20.28 -5.17 1.73
N GLU A 87 21.29 -6.03 1.57
CA GLU A 87 22.44 -5.78 0.72
C GLU A 87 22.07 -5.80 -0.77
N ILE A 88 21.04 -6.54 -1.15
CA ILE A 88 20.49 -6.52 -2.51
C ILE A 88 19.62 -5.28 -2.64
N ARG A 89 20.10 -4.30 -3.42
CA ARG A 89 19.42 -3.01 -3.58
C ARG A 89 18.81 -2.87 -4.98
N ALA A 90 17.63 -2.27 -5.00
CA ALA A 90 16.98 -1.83 -6.24
C ALA A 90 16.50 -0.39 -6.07
N VAL A 91 16.56 0.40 -7.11
CA VAL A 91 16.04 1.77 -7.12
C VAL A 91 14.63 1.75 -7.73
N TYR A 92 13.69 2.35 -7.03
CA TYR A 92 12.32 2.52 -7.50
C TYR A 92 11.94 4.00 -7.48
N TYR A 93 11.60 4.54 -8.64
CA TYR A 93 11.05 5.89 -8.76
C TYR A 93 9.55 5.88 -8.49
N SER A 94 9.14 6.55 -7.42
CA SER A 94 7.74 6.67 -7.04
C SER A 94 6.95 7.55 -8.03
N ARG A 95 5.62 7.57 -7.91
CA ARG A 95 4.80 8.46 -8.75
C ARG A 95 5.10 9.92 -8.46
N ALA A 96 5.06 10.76 -9.50
CA ALA A 96 5.37 12.18 -9.38
C ALA A 96 4.18 13.01 -8.85
N THR A 97 2.94 12.54 -9.04
CA THR A 97 1.72 13.29 -8.73
C THR A 97 0.72 12.48 -7.90
N LEU A 98 -0.13 13.15 -7.12
CA LEU A 98 -1.21 12.48 -6.36
C LEU A 98 -2.19 11.76 -7.28
N ARG A 99 -2.48 12.29 -8.47
CA ARG A 99 -3.36 11.63 -9.44
C ARG A 99 -2.80 10.29 -9.92
N SER A 100 -1.52 10.24 -10.25
CA SER A 100 -0.87 8.99 -10.68
C SER A 100 -0.71 7.99 -9.52
N LEU A 101 -0.48 8.49 -8.31
CA LEU A 101 -0.47 7.71 -7.08
C LEU A 101 -1.84 7.09 -6.81
N SER A 102 -2.90 7.91 -6.85
CA SER A 102 -4.30 7.49 -6.67
C SER A 102 -4.67 6.37 -7.65
N ARG A 103 -4.37 6.56 -8.95
CA ARG A 103 -4.63 5.54 -9.98
C ARG A 103 -3.89 4.23 -9.67
N GLN A 104 -2.64 4.29 -9.26
CA GLN A 104 -1.83 3.12 -8.93
C GLN A 104 -2.44 2.35 -7.75
N TYR A 105 -2.75 3.05 -6.64
CA TYR A 105 -3.28 2.41 -5.45
C TYR A 105 -4.71 1.91 -5.63
N PHE A 106 -5.53 2.61 -6.44
CA PHE A 106 -6.85 2.10 -6.83
C PHE A 106 -6.72 0.76 -7.58
N LEU A 107 -5.82 0.67 -8.55
CA LEU A 107 -5.57 -0.58 -9.28
C LEU A 107 -5.05 -1.69 -8.35
N TYR A 108 -4.17 -1.36 -7.42
CA TYR A 108 -3.68 -2.34 -6.44
C TYR A 108 -4.81 -2.91 -5.58
N GLY A 109 -5.71 -2.06 -5.07
CA GLY A 109 -6.89 -2.51 -4.33
C GLY A 109 -7.84 -3.34 -5.19
N PHE A 110 -8.12 -2.88 -6.41
CA PHE A 110 -9.01 -3.55 -7.34
C PHE A 110 -8.53 -4.97 -7.71
N TRP A 111 -7.28 -5.11 -8.12
CA TRP A 111 -6.70 -6.40 -8.51
C TRP A 111 -6.43 -7.30 -7.31
N LYS A 112 -6.30 -6.74 -6.11
CA LYS A 112 -6.17 -7.54 -4.89
C LYS A 112 -7.39 -8.41 -4.63
N VAL A 113 -8.59 -7.92 -4.86
CA VAL A 113 -9.82 -8.73 -4.70
C VAL A 113 -9.83 -9.90 -5.68
N ARG A 114 -9.44 -9.69 -6.94
CA ARG A 114 -9.34 -10.78 -7.93
C ARG A 114 -8.33 -11.82 -7.52
N MET A 115 -7.17 -11.38 -7.03
CA MET A 115 -6.18 -12.29 -6.47
C MET A 115 -6.71 -13.06 -5.25
N LEU A 116 -7.46 -12.42 -4.35
CA LEU A 116 -8.04 -13.07 -3.17
C LEU A 116 -9.10 -14.12 -3.53
N ARG A 117 -9.79 -13.98 -4.66
CA ARG A 117 -10.69 -15.03 -5.15
C ARG A 117 -9.94 -16.31 -5.54
N MET A 118 -8.69 -16.19 -6.00
CA MET A 118 -7.82 -17.32 -6.30
C MET A 118 -7.11 -17.86 -5.04
N PHE A 119 -6.67 -16.95 -4.15
CA PHE A 119 -5.87 -17.26 -2.95
C PHE A 119 -6.43 -16.56 -1.70
N PRO A 120 -7.57 -17.02 -1.13
CA PRO A 120 -8.27 -16.32 -0.03
C PRO A 120 -7.40 -16.11 1.22
N LYS A 121 -6.51 -17.07 1.52
CA LYS A 121 -5.64 -17.05 2.70
C LYS A 121 -4.47 -16.05 2.61
N THR A 122 -4.38 -15.26 1.53
CA THR A 122 -3.26 -14.33 1.32
C THR A 122 -3.55 -12.90 1.76
N ILE A 123 -4.74 -12.62 2.29
CA ILE A 123 -5.04 -11.31 2.84
C ILE A 123 -4.22 -11.05 4.10
N ARG A 124 -3.65 -9.86 4.20
CA ARG A 124 -2.95 -9.39 5.40
C ARG A 124 -3.79 -8.31 6.06
N TRP A 125 -3.73 -8.21 7.39
CA TRP A 125 -4.50 -7.23 8.16
C TRP A 125 -4.33 -5.80 7.63
N ARG A 126 -3.08 -5.40 7.27
CA ARG A 126 -2.78 -4.09 6.66
C ARG A 126 -3.56 -3.81 5.37
N GLN A 127 -3.94 -4.85 4.66
CA GLN A 127 -4.69 -4.76 3.40
C GLN A 127 -6.20 -4.67 3.62
N ALA A 128 -6.68 -5.09 4.78
CA ALA A 128 -8.09 -4.98 5.16
C ALA A 128 -8.43 -3.59 5.74
N LEU A 129 -7.46 -2.91 6.39
CA LEU A 129 -7.71 -1.62 7.03
C LEU A 129 -8.22 -0.53 6.07
N PRO A 130 -7.60 -0.27 4.90
CA PRO A 130 -8.08 0.79 4.01
C PRO A 130 -9.51 0.60 3.51
N PRO A 131 -9.95 -0.58 3.03
CA PRO A 131 -11.36 -0.75 2.63
C PRO A 131 -12.33 -0.65 3.80
N LEU A 132 -11.99 -1.14 4.99
CA LEU A 132 -12.81 -0.98 6.18
C LEU A 132 -12.92 0.50 6.59
N PHE A 133 -11.81 1.24 6.52
CA PHE A 133 -11.79 2.67 6.80
C PHE A 133 -12.67 3.46 5.81
N VAL A 134 -12.56 3.19 4.51
CA VAL A 134 -13.40 3.83 3.49
C VAL A 134 -14.88 3.47 3.69
N LEU A 135 -15.18 2.19 3.93
CA LEU A 135 -16.55 1.73 4.17
C LEU A 135 -17.13 2.39 5.43
N GLY A 136 -16.37 2.42 6.53
CA GLY A 136 -16.80 3.06 7.78
C GLY A 136 -17.10 4.55 7.59
N ASN A 137 -16.26 5.27 6.85
CA ASN A 137 -16.52 6.68 6.54
C ASN A 137 -17.79 6.86 5.69
N LEU A 138 -18.01 6.01 4.68
CA LEU A 138 -19.22 6.04 3.86
C LEU A 138 -20.48 5.73 4.70
N MET A 139 -20.40 4.74 5.58
CA MET A 139 -21.52 4.39 6.48
C MET A 139 -21.85 5.51 7.46
N LEU A 140 -20.84 6.18 8.05
CA LEU A 140 -21.08 7.32 8.94
C LEU A 140 -21.72 8.50 8.20
N LEU A 141 -21.28 8.78 6.97
CA LEU A 141 -21.89 9.82 6.14
C LEU A 141 -23.34 9.47 5.76
N LEU A 142 -23.61 8.24 5.38
CA LEU A 142 -24.99 7.81 5.10
C LEU A 142 -25.87 7.85 6.35
N LEU A 143 -25.35 7.38 7.48
CA LEU A 143 -26.07 7.40 8.76
C LEU A 143 -26.37 8.83 9.21
N SER A 144 -25.52 9.81 8.93
CA SER A 144 -25.72 11.21 9.32
C SER A 144 -26.96 11.86 8.68
N VAL A 145 -27.46 11.28 7.57
CA VAL A 145 -28.72 11.73 6.95
C VAL A 145 -29.93 11.42 7.84
N PHE A 146 -29.88 10.31 8.56
CA PHE A 146 -30.98 9.86 9.44
C PHE A 146 -30.72 10.15 10.91
N TRP A 147 -29.47 10.25 11.30
CA TRP A 147 -29.02 10.49 12.67
C TRP A 147 -27.89 11.49 12.69
N PHE A 148 -28.23 12.78 12.88
CA PHE A 148 -27.29 13.90 12.82
C PHE A 148 -26.01 13.71 13.66
N PRO A 149 -26.03 13.14 14.88
CA PRO A 149 -24.79 12.93 15.64
C PRO A 149 -23.72 12.09 14.92
N ALA A 150 -24.08 11.26 13.94
CA ALA A 150 -23.13 10.47 13.17
C ALA A 150 -22.09 11.34 12.42
N ILE A 151 -22.44 12.59 12.07
CA ILE A 151 -21.49 13.52 11.43
C ILE A 151 -20.31 13.85 12.35
N TRP A 152 -20.55 13.96 13.65
CA TRP A 152 -19.50 14.23 14.63
C TRP A 152 -18.55 13.05 14.78
N PHE A 153 -19.05 11.83 14.73
CA PHE A 153 -18.21 10.62 14.71
C PHE A 153 -17.36 10.55 13.42
N PHE A 154 -17.94 10.90 12.27
CA PHE A 154 -17.19 11.02 11.02
C PHE A 154 -16.07 12.06 11.13
N ILE A 155 -16.38 13.28 11.61
CA ILE A 155 -15.40 14.35 11.77
C ILE A 155 -14.29 13.94 12.74
N ALA A 156 -14.68 13.35 13.89
CA ALA A 156 -13.71 12.88 14.88
C ALA A 156 -12.79 11.77 14.31
N LEU A 157 -13.35 10.82 13.55
CA LEU A 157 -12.57 9.75 12.91
C LEU A 157 -11.55 10.32 11.93
N ILE A 158 -11.96 11.24 11.05
CA ILE A 158 -11.06 11.91 10.08
C ILE A 158 -10.02 12.76 10.81
N PHE A 159 -10.41 13.50 11.84
CA PHE A 159 -9.48 14.31 12.64
C PHE A 159 -8.41 13.46 13.30
N VAL A 160 -8.80 12.40 14.00
CA VAL A 160 -7.87 11.47 14.66
C VAL A 160 -6.95 10.82 13.63
N TYR A 161 -7.49 10.37 12.51
CA TYR A 161 -6.71 9.80 11.41
C TYR A 161 -5.66 10.78 10.88
N LEU A 162 -6.05 12.01 10.55
CA LEU A 162 -5.12 13.02 10.06
C LEU A 162 -4.09 13.44 11.13
N LEU A 163 -4.48 13.51 12.39
CA LEU A 163 -3.58 13.78 13.51
C LEU A 163 -2.48 12.73 13.60
N PHE A 164 -2.83 11.43 13.55
CA PHE A 164 -1.85 10.34 13.55
C PHE A 164 -0.89 10.40 12.36
N LEU A 165 -1.40 10.69 11.16
CA LEU A 165 -0.55 10.84 9.99
C LEU A 165 0.40 12.04 10.10
N THR A 166 -0.10 13.17 10.63
CA THR A 166 0.71 14.38 10.84
C THR A 166 1.81 14.15 11.85
N ILE A 167 1.51 13.52 13.00
CA ILE A 167 2.51 13.15 14.00
C ILE A 167 3.58 12.23 13.38
N GLY A 168 3.15 11.21 12.62
CA GLY A 168 4.06 10.30 11.93
C GLY A 168 4.95 10.97 10.88
N SER A 169 4.51 12.11 10.34
CA SER A 169 5.24 12.86 9.31
C SER A 169 6.32 13.79 9.87
N VAL A 170 6.27 14.14 11.16
CA VAL A 170 7.23 15.09 11.78
C VAL A 170 8.66 14.60 11.65
N LYS A 171 8.93 13.36 12.05
CA LYS A 171 10.29 12.80 12.02
C LYS A 171 10.89 12.74 10.61
N PRO A 172 10.20 12.24 9.58
CA PRO A 172 10.68 12.31 8.20
C PRO A 172 10.90 13.74 7.70
N ALA A 173 9.98 14.68 7.98
CA ALA A 173 10.08 16.06 7.58
C ALA A 173 11.30 16.76 8.19
N MET A 174 11.56 16.54 9.47
CA MET A 174 12.74 17.06 10.17
C MET A 174 14.05 16.48 9.62
N ARG A 175 14.08 15.18 9.32
CA ARG A 175 15.26 14.55 8.69
C ARG A 175 15.57 15.12 7.30
N GLN A 176 14.54 15.48 6.55
CA GLN A 176 14.66 16.08 5.22
C GLN A 176 14.83 17.62 5.28
N LYS A 177 14.82 18.23 6.48
CA LYS A 177 14.85 19.69 6.68
C LYS A 177 13.82 20.42 5.81
N ASN A 178 12.62 19.83 5.67
CA ASN A 178 11.55 20.34 4.82
C ASN A 178 10.18 20.24 5.52
N LEU A 179 9.74 21.36 6.09
CA LEU A 179 8.49 21.44 6.85
C LEU A 179 7.23 21.22 6.00
N ALA A 180 7.29 21.49 4.68
CA ALA A 180 6.17 21.23 3.79
C ALA A 180 5.79 19.73 3.74
N LEU A 181 6.72 18.83 4.09
CA LEU A 181 6.47 17.39 4.17
C LEU A 181 5.57 17.00 5.33
N ILE A 182 5.44 17.85 6.38
CA ILE A 182 4.50 17.62 7.49
C ILE A 182 3.06 17.51 6.98
N PHE A 183 2.72 18.27 5.95
CA PHE A 183 1.41 18.21 5.30
C PHE A 183 1.41 17.30 4.06
N GLY A 184 2.50 17.29 3.30
CA GLY A 184 2.60 16.51 2.06
C GLY A 184 2.52 15.00 2.30
N ILE A 185 3.17 14.47 3.34
CA ILE A 185 3.15 13.03 3.66
C ILE A 185 1.76 12.55 4.06
N PRO A 186 1.01 13.21 4.97
CA PRO A 186 -0.38 12.86 5.27
C PRO A 186 -1.27 12.85 4.03
N ILE A 187 -1.16 13.85 3.15
CA ILE A 187 -1.93 13.92 1.91
C ILE A 187 -1.60 12.71 1.02
N ALA A 188 -0.33 12.37 0.86
CA ALA A 188 0.08 11.22 0.05
C ALA A 188 -0.42 9.89 0.65
N ILE A 189 -0.29 9.67 1.97
CA ILE A 189 -0.78 8.46 2.64
C ILE A 189 -2.30 8.38 2.57
N SER A 190 -3.03 9.48 2.79
CA SER A 190 -4.48 9.50 2.65
C SER A 190 -4.90 9.13 1.22
N THR A 191 -4.21 9.68 0.20
CA THR A 191 -4.44 9.32 -1.20
C THR A 191 -4.26 7.81 -1.41
N MET A 192 -3.23 7.21 -0.84
CA MET A 192 -3.00 5.76 -0.92
C MET A 192 -4.14 4.96 -0.29
N HIS A 193 -4.53 5.29 0.94
CA HIS A 193 -5.54 4.55 1.70
C HIS A 193 -6.93 4.66 1.06
N PHE A 194 -7.37 5.88 0.73
CA PHE A 194 -8.69 6.07 0.10
C PHE A 194 -8.75 5.41 -1.27
N SER A 195 -7.71 5.55 -2.09
CA SER A 195 -7.67 4.95 -3.43
C SER A 195 -7.65 3.43 -3.37
N TRP A 196 -6.81 2.85 -2.49
CA TRP A 196 -6.71 1.41 -2.34
C TRP A 196 -8.02 0.83 -1.81
N GLY A 197 -8.59 1.43 -0.76
CA GLY A 197 -9.87 1.02 -0.18
C GLY A 197 -11.01 1.11 -1.18
N SER A 198 -11.13 2.21 -1.92
CA SER A 198 -12.14 2.38 -2.96
C SER A 198 -12.00 1.37 -4.09
N GLY A 199 -10.77 1.14 -4.57
CA GLY A 199 -10.50 0.13 -5.60
C GLY A 199 -10.91 -1.27 -5.16
N PHE A 200 -10.61 -1.62 -3.90
CA PHE A 200 -11.00 -2.89 -3.30
C PHE A 200 -12.52 -3.04 -3.23
N LEU A 201 -13.24 -2.03 -2.69
CA LEU A 201 -14.71 -2.05 -2.58
C LEU A 201 -15.38 -2.13 -3.95
N VAL A 202 -14.91 -1.34 -4.92
CA VAL A 202 -15.43 -1.39 -6.30
C VAL A 202 -15.25 -2.78 -6.92
N SER A 203 -14.10 -3.43 -6.68
CA SER A 203 -13.86 -4.78 -7.20
C SER A 203 -14.70 -5.87 -6.52
N LEU A 204 -15.08 -5.68 -5.25
CA LEU A 204 -16.03 -6.59 -4.58
C LEU A 204 -17.40 -6.58 -5.26
N LEU A 205 -17.86 -5.40 -5.71
CA LEU A 205 -19.15 -5.21 -6.38
C LEU A 205 -19.14 -5.66 -7.85
N ARG A 206 -17.94 -5.83 -8.44
CA ARG A 206 -17.78 -6.32 -9.84
C ARG A 206 -17.48 -7.81 -9.85
N LYS A 207 -18.32 -8.58 -10.49
CA LYS A 207 -18.09 -10.02 -10.75
C LYS A 207 -16.94 -10.23 -11.71
#